data_00ba8ae35b5ebb9bc653860c04849c15
#
_entry.id   00ba8ae35b5ebb9bc653860c04849c15
#
_cell.length_a   1.000
_cell.length_b   1.000
_cell.length_c   1.000
_cell.angle_alpha   90.00
_cell.angle_beta   90.00
_cell.angle_gamma   90.00
#
_symmetry.space_group_name_H-M   'P 1'
#
loop_
_entity.id
_entity.type
_entity.pdbx_description
1 polymer ?
#
loop_
_entity_poly.entity_id
_entity_poly.type
_entity_poly.pdbx_seq_one_letter_code
_entity_poly.pdbx_strand_id
1 'polypeptide(L)'
;MRIADPAGSPFDGGTLMASLQMTVSGASYWEQPAGEDVGFADAAAWEALRPVAHAVAVAVAGLPEVRWWAKLLDGSRQRCTQFLGEHPQQQPQLGGTAGLARAWREDTREDEQSGRSGPRDVNVFYSGRWWSSPALSGLPVTTRRMGGAGLALVEDADGRGWQLARCWPVTAQDGARVFEISGPEHWAALVERYPLEVTRSRRPDWRQATGWAGRWMIPDYAAVAADWDAIHVTVAGYLTTAGVVMPAGADARTMLAGWDPDATWWLSDVLSFTGPPEDWREEEDAPFGWIQI
;
A
#
# COMPACT_ATOMS: atom_id res chain seq x y z
N MET A 1 -5.86 -23.57 12.86
CA MET A 1 -4.85 -24.61 12.52
C MET A 1 -3.58 -24.28 13.31
N ARG A 2 -3.35 -24.97 14.44
CA ARG A 2 -2.11 -24.80 15.21
C ARG A 2 -0.96 -25.34 14.37
N ILE A 3 -0.08 -24.44 13.90
CA ILE A 3 1.20 -24.84 13.34
C ILE A 3 2.05 -25.25 14.54
N ALA A 4 2.44 -26.52 14.59
CA ALA A 4 3.26 -27.05 15.66
C ALA A 4 4.62 -26.31 15.64
N ASP A 5 4.94 -25.74 16.80
CA ASP A 5 6.19 -25.06 17.08
C ASP A 5 7.37 -26.06 17.02
N PRO A 6 8.35 -25.88 16.14
CA PRO A 6 9.62 -26.58 16.28
C PRO A 6 10.50 -25.77 17.22
N ALA A 7 10.48 -26.12 18.50
CA ALA A 7 11.48 -25.81 19.50
C ALA A 7 11.92 -24.34 19.60
N GLY A 8 11.17 -23.54 20.36
CA GLY A 8 11.77 -22.38 21.04
C GLY A 8 11.97 -21.11 20.23
N SER A 9 11.28 -20.91 19.10
CA SER A 9 11.22 -19.58 18.47
C SER A 9 10.31 -18.68 19.32
N PRO A 10 10.76 -17.48 19.72
CA PRO A 10 9.87 -16.52 20.40
C PRO A 10 8.77 -15.96 19.48
N PHE A 11 8.75 -16.35 18.20
CA PHE A 11 7.83 -15.87 17.17
C PHE A 11 7.05 -17.05 16.60
N ASP A 12 5.81 -17.24 17.04
CA ASP A 12 4.86 -18.10 16.32
C ASP A 12 4.22 -17.32 15.14
N GLY A 13 3.60 -18.03 14.20
CA GLY A 13 2.99 -17.42 13.02
C GLY A 13 1.84 -16.47 13.37
N GLY A 14 1.15 -16.65 14.49
CA GLY A 14 0.09 -15.78 14.99
C GLY A 14 0.64 -14.44 15.50
N THR A 15 1.69 -14.51 16.32
CA THR A 15 2.38 -13.31 16.84
C THR A 15 2.98 -12.47 15.70
N LEU A 16 3.60 -13.12 14.71
CA LEU A 16 4.16 -12.41 13.55
C LEU A 16 3.09 -11.72 12.72
N MET A 17 1.94 -12.39 12.53
CA MET A 17 0.83 -11.79 11.79
C MET A 17 0.21 -10.64 12.56
N ALA A 18 0.00 -10.75 13.86
CA ALA A 18 -0.48 -9.65 14.68
C ALA A 18 0.48 -8.46 14.67
N SER A 19 1.78 -8.72 14.74
CA SER A 19 2.80 -7.66 14.64
C SER A 19 2.78 -6.97 13.26
N LEU A 20 2.60 -7.74 12.18
CA LEU A 20 2.45 -7.19 10.84
C LEU A 20 1.20 -6.31 10.74
N GLN A 21 0.05 -6.78 11.25
CA GLN A 21 -1.19 -6.01 11.29
C GLN A 21 -1.00 -4.67 12.03
N MET A 22 -0.46 -4.70 13.24
CA MET A 22 -0.20 -3.48 14.01
C MET A 22 0.75 -2.52 13.28
N THR A 23 1.76 -3.04 12.59
CA THR A 23 2.70 -2.22 11.81
C THR A 23 2.01 -1.55 10.63
N VAL A 24 1.06 -2.24 9.99
CA VAL A 24 0.35 -1.73 8.80
C VAL A 24 -0.78 -0.79 9.20
N SER A 25 -1.63 -1.19 10.16
CA SER A 25 -2.79 -0.39 10.58
C SER A 25 -2.40 0.88 11.31
N GLY A 26 -1.30 0.83 12.09
CA GLY A 26 -0.73 1.98 12.78
C GLY A 26 0.39 2.67 11.99
N ALA A 27 0.50 2.44 10.68
CA ALA A 27 1.51 3.11 9.88
C ALA A 27 1.27 4.62 9.88
N SER A 28 2.28 5.39 10.28
CA SER A 28 2.21 6.84 10.45
C SER A 28 3.43 7.56 9.85
N TYR A 29 3.99 7.01 8.78
CA TYR A 29 5.19 7.58 8.13
C TYR A 29 4.93 8.95 7.48
N TRP A 30 3.69 9.39 7.39
CA TRP A 30 3.30 10.75 7.02
C TRP A 30 3.32 11.72 8.21
N GLU A 31 3.35 11.23 9.43
CA GLU A 31 3.52 12.06 10.61
C GLU A 31 4.93 12.67 10.62
N GLN A 32 5.00 13.91 11.04
CA GLN A 32 6.23 14.68 10.92
C GLN A 32 7.26 14.28 11.95
N PRO A 33 8.52 14.04 11.55
CA PRO A 33 9.60 13.91 12.52
C PRO A 33 9.96 15.23 13.24
N ALA A 34 9.36 16.34 12.86
CA ALA A 34 9.74 17.68 13.30
C ALA A 34 8.72 18.40 14.20
N GLY A 35 7.66 17.72 14.65
CA GLY A 35 6.78 18.26 15.69
C GLY A 35 7.44 18.15 17.07
N GLU A 36 7.60 19.26 17.79
CA GLU A 36 8.15 19.26 19.16
C GLU A 36 7.35 18.38 20.14
N ASP A 37 6.17 17.90 19.74
CA ASP A 37 5.24 17.11 20.56
C ASP A 37 5.13 15.62 20.17
N VAL A 38 5.74 15.18 19.09
CA VAL A 38 5.69 13.75 18.71
C VAL A 38 6.95 13.09 19.25
N GLY A 39 6.80 12.21 20.23
CA GLY A 39 7.86 11.47 20.89
C GLY A 39 8.57 10.46 19.98
N PHE A 40 8.93 10.87 18.77
CA PHE A 40 9.93 10.16 18.00
C PHE A 40 11.26 10.33 18.72
N ALA A 41 11.74 9.20 19.20
CA ALA A 41 13.06 9.08 19.76
C ALA A 41 14.04 9.87 18.88
N ASP A 42 14.81 10.74 19.53
CA ASP A 42 15.97 11.44 18.97
C ASP A 42 16.63 10.57 17.87
N ALA A 43 17.05 11.19 16.79
CA ALA A 43 17.78 10.51 15.70
C ALA A 43 18.95 9.66 16.23
N ALA A 44 19.57 10.08 17.35
CA ALA A 44 20.56 9.32 18.07
C ALA A 44 20.01 8.00 18.68
N ALA A 45 18.77 7.99 19.15
CA ALA A 45 18.13 6.78 19.66
C ALA A 45 17.82 5.79 18.51
N TRP A 46 17.40 6.28 17.35
CA TRP A 46 17.24 5.46 16.15
C TRP A 46 18.56 4.84 15.68
N GLU A 47 19.63 5.62 15.67
CA GLU A 47 20.95 5.09 15.34
C GLU A 47 21.39 4.00 16.33
N ALA A 48 21.12 4.18 17.62
CA ALA A 48 21.43 3.18 18.64
C ALA A 48 20.59 1.90 18.49
N LEU A 49 19.35 2.01 18.03
CA LEU A 49 18.44 0.87 17.83
C LEU A 49 18.68 0.13 16.51
N ARG A 50 19.28 0.76 15.51
CA ARG A 50 19.50 0.20 14.17
C ARG A 50 20.14 -1.20 14.15
N PRO A 51 21.21 -1.50 14.92
CA PRO A 51 21.79 -2.83 14.93
C PRO A 51 20.82 -3.91 15.46
N VAL A 52 20.01 -3.56 16.46
CA VAL A 52 19.02 -4.49 17.04
C VAL A 52 17.88 -4.68 16.05
N ALA A 53 17.34 -3.62 15.46
CA ALA A 53 16.29 -3.68 14.44
C ALA A 53 16.75 -4.51 13.23
N HIS A 54 17.99 -4.33 12.78
CA HIS A 54 18.56 -5.15 11.70
C HIS A 54 18.65 -6.64 12.08
N ALA A 55 19.14 -6.94 13.27
CA ALA A 55 19.24 -8.33 13.73
C ALA A 55 17.86 -9.00 13.83
N VAL A 56 16.84 -8.27 14.32
CA VAL A 56 15.46 -8.75 14.37
C VAL A 56 14.91 -8.96 12.96
N ALA A 57 15.11 -8.01 12.04
CA ALA A 57 14.63 -8.12 10.66
C ALA A 57 15.24 -9.34 9.94
N VAL A 58 16.56 -9.58 10.12
CA VAL A 58 17.25 -10.77 9.58
C VAL A 58 16.69 -12.06 10.17
N ALA A 59 16.46 -12.10 11.49
CA ALA A 59 15.88 -13.25 12.16
C ALA A 59 14.45 -13.55 11.65
N VAL A 60 13.60 -12.53 11.58
CA VAL A 60 12.22 -12.64 11.06
C VAL A 60 12.23 -13.11 9.60
N ALA A 61 13.04 -12.49 8.74
CA ALA A 61 13.12 -12.85 7.32
C ALA A 61 13.56 -14.32 7.08
N GLY A 62 14.27 -14.91 8.03
CA GLY A 62 14.68 -16.32 7.99
C GLY A 62 13.58 -17.32 8.37
N LEU A 63 12.45 -16.87 8.92
CA LEU A 63 11.39 -17.75 9.41
C LEU A 63 10.54 -18.33 8.27
N PRO A 64 10.15 -19.61 8.35
CA PRO A 64 9.24 -20.22 7.37
C PRO A 64 7.89 -19.51 7.26
N GLU A 65 7.38 -18.96 8.35
CA GLU A 65 6.08 -18.31 8.51
C GLU A 65 5.95 -17.03 7.68
N VAL A 66 7.06 -16.36 7.39
CA VAL A 66 7.08 -15.11 6.60
C VAL A 66 7.47 -15.31 5.15
N ARG A 67 7.72 -16.53 4.70
CA ARG A 67 8.10 -16.80 3.29
C ARG A 67 7.09 -16.29 2.28
N TRP A 68 5.82 -16.21 2.68
CA TRP A 68 4.76 -15.70 1.81
C TRP A 68 4.85 -14.17 1.62
N TRP A 69 5.55 -13.44 2.49
CA TRP A 69 5.74 -11.98 2.35
C TRP A 69 6.47 -11.59 1.07
N ALA A 70 7.32 -12.47 0.55
CA ALA A 70 8.05 -12.26 -0.70
C ALA A 70 7.38 -12.94 -1.91
N LYS A 71 6.21 -13.55 -1.74
CA LYS A 71 5.54 -14.22 -2.87
C LYS A 71 4.95 -13.20 -3.83
N LEU A 72 5.20 -13.42 -5.10
CA LEU A 72 4.60 -12.70 -6.21
C LEU A 72 3.09 -12.98 -6.27
N LEU A 73 2.39 -12.21 -7.08
CA LEU A 73 0.95 -12.33 -7.25
C LEU A 73 0.55 -13.75 -7.67
N ASP A 74 -0.42 -14.30 -6.97
CA ASP A 74 -1.20 -15.45 -7.41
C ASP A 74 -2.56 -14.96 -7.93
N GLY A 75 -2.67 -14.74 -9.24
CA GLY A 75 -3.87 -14.21 -9.87
C GLY A 75 -5.10 -15.10 -9.73
N SER A 76 -4.93 -16.39 -9.38
CA SER A 76 -6.03 -17.34 -9.20
C SER A 76 -6.71 -17.22 -7.82
N ARG A 77 -6.11 -16.52 -6.87
CA ARG A 77 -6.53 -16.47 -5.45
C ARG A 77 -6.68 -15.03 -4.94
N GLN A 78 -7.38 -14.23 -5.69
CA GLN A 78 -7.60 -12.82 -5.38
C GLN A 78 -9.02 -12.56 -4.86
N ARG A 79 -9.20 -11.42 -4.20
CA ARG A 79 -10.51 -10.87 -3.82
C ARG A 79 -10.50 -9.35 -3.91
N CYS A 80 -11.61 -8.77 -4.31
CA CYS A 80 -11.92 -7.36 -4.07
C CYS A 80 -12.57 -7.25 -2.69
N THR A 81 -12.15 -6.30 -1.89
CA THR A 81 -12.73 -6.05 -0.55
C THR A 81 -13.36 -4.67 -0.50
N GLN A 82 -14.54 -4.58 0.08
CA GLN A 82 -15.17 -3.32 0.48
C GLN A 82 -15.48 -3.38 1.97
N PHE A 83 -14.98 -2.42 2.72
CA PHE A 83 -15.38 -2.21 4.10
C PHE A 83 -16.70 -1.45 4.12
N LEU A 84 -17.65 -1.98 4.87
CA LEU A 84 -19.04 -1.52 4.82
C LEU A 84 -19.26 -0.37 5.80
N GLY A 85 -19.73 0.76 5.28
CA GLY A 85 -20.37 1.81 6.06
C GLY A 85 -21.89 1.66 6.06
N GLU A 86 -22.62 2.77 6.22
CA GLU A 86 -24.10 2.79 6.31
C GLU A 86 -24.83 2.55 4.97
N HIS A 87 -24.11 2.50 3.84
CA HIS A 87 -24.71 2.40 2.51
C HIS A 87 -24.66 0.96 1.96
N PRO A 88 -25.74 0.54 1.22
CA PRO A 88 -25.74 -0.76 0.57
C PRO A 88 -24.63 -0.86 -0.46
N GLN A 89 -23.90 -1.95 -0.39
CA GLN A 89 -22.72 -2.19 -1.21
C GLN A 89 -23.10 -2.73 -2.58
N GLN A 90 -22.61 -2.08 -3.60
CA GLN A 90 -22.70 -2.57 -4.98
C GLN A 90 -21.48 -3.43 -5.30
N GLN A 91 -21.69 -4.42 -6.16
CA GLN A 91 -20.57 -5.23 -6.67
C GLN A 91 -19.52 -4.33 -7.32
N PRO A 92 -18.22 -4.52 -7.01
CA PRO A 92 -17.14 -3.74 -7.62
C PRO A 92 -17.18 -3.83 -9.14
N GLN A 93 -16.90 -2.73 -9.80
CA GLN A 93 -16.71 -2.72 -11.24
C GLN A 93 -15.31 -3.24 -11.55
N LEU A 94 -15.20 -4.28 -12.42
CA LEU A 94 -13.92 -4.87 -12.83
C LEU A 94 -13.43 -4.36 -14.19
N GLY A 95 -14.26 -3.65 -14.93
CA GLY A 95 -13.96 -3.21 -16.29
C GLY A 95 -13.89 -1.69 -16.45
N GLY A 96 -13.50 -1.24 -17.66
CA GLY A 96 -13.33 0.17 -17.98
C GLY A 96 -12.02 0.78 -17.47
N THR A 97 -11.08 -0.05 -17.04
CA THR A 97 -9.83 0.34 -16.36
C THR A 97 -9.00 1.34 -17.15
N ALA A 98 -8.89 1.18 -18.47
CA ALA A 98 -8.16 2.12 -19.33
C ALA A 98 -8.76 3.55 -19.31
N GLY A 99 -10.09 3.66 -19.18
CA GLY A 99 -10.79 4.93 -19.00
C GLY A 99 -10.50 5.54 -17.64
N LEU A 100 -10.58 4.72 -16.59
CA LEU A 100 -10.32 5.11 -15.21
C LEU A 100 -8.88 5.58 -15.00
N ALA A 101 -7.90 4.86 -15.56
CA ALA A 101 -6.49 5.25 -15.47
C ALA A 101 -6.22 6.60 -16.19
N ARG A 102 -6.84 6.83 -17.36
CA ARG A 102 -6.73 8.12 -18.05
C ARG A 102 -7.38 9.25 -17.27
N ALA A 103 -8.59 9.06 -16.75
CA ALA A 103 -9.28 10.06 -15.93
C ALA A 103 -8.47 10.42 -14.68
N TRP A 104 -7.92 9.41 -13.99
CA TRP A 104 -7.04 9.63 -12.84
C TRP A 104 -5.79 10.45 -13.20
N ARG A 105 -5.16 10.17 -14.36
CA ARG A 105 -4.02 10.95 -14.84
C ARG A 105 -4.37 12.40 -15.12
N GLU A 106 -5.50 12.65 -15.75
CA GLU A 106 -5.98 14.00 -16.06
C GLU A 106 -6.25 14.78 -14.77
N ASP A 107 -6.98 14.18 -13.83
CA ASP A 107 -7.25 14.75 -12.51
C ASP A 107 -5.94 15.04 -11.72
N THR A 108 -4.96 14.13 -11.78
CA THR A 108 -3.65 14.34 -11.16
C THR A 108 -2.88 15.50 -11.80
N ARG A 109 -2.98 15.68 -13.11
CA ARG A 109 -2.36 16.80 -13.83
C ARG A 109 -3.05 18.13 -13.53
N GLU A 110 -4.37 18.13 -13.42
CA GLU A 110 -5.15 19.31 -13.01
C GLU A 110 -4.79 19.74 -11.59
N ASP A 111 -4.68 18.79 -10.67
CA ASP A 111 -4.24 19.02 -9.30
C ASP A 111 -2.80 19.61 -9.25
N GLU A 112 -1.87 19.06 -10.03
CA GLU A 112 -0.52 19.59 -10.16
C GLU A 112 -0.50 21.01 -10.75
N GLN A 113 -1.37 21.32 -11.72
CA GLN A 113 -1.50 22.66 -12.28
C GLN A 113 -2.10 23.63 -11.28
N SER A 114 -3.14 23.23 -10.55
CA SER A 114 -3.77 24.03 -9.50
C SER A 114 -2.80 24.35 -8.37
N GLY A 115 -1.97 23.39 -7.97
CA GLY A 115 -0.90 23.57 -6.99
C GLY A 115 0.16 24.61 -7.42
N ARG A 116 0.31 24.90 -8.72
CA ARG A 116 1.19 25.98 -9.21
C ARG A 116 0.70 27.37 -8.84
N SER A 117 -0.59 27.54 -8.60
CA SER A 117 -1.20 28.79 -8.14
C SER A 117 -1.11 28.96 -6.62
N GLY A 118 -0.71 27.94 -5.91
CA GLY A 118 -0.51 27.95 -4.46
C GLY A 118 0.72 28.74 -4.00
N PRO A 119 0.99 28.79 -2.71
CA PRO A 119 2.11 29.50 -2.15
C PRO A 119 3.43 29.08 -2.79
N ARG A 120 4.25 30.05 -3.22
CA ARG A 120 5.61 29.79 -3.73
C ARG A 120 6.59 29.47 -2.62
N ASP A 121 6.32 29.97 -1.41
CA ASP A 121 7.13 29.69 -0.22
C ASP A 121 6.94 28.21 0.17
N VAL A 122 8.02 27.46 0.09
CA VAL A 122 8.06 26.03 0.44
C VAL A 122 7.83 25.78 1.92
N ASN A 123 7.89 26.82 2.76
CA ASN A 123 7.66 26.70 4.21
C ASN A 123 6.18 26.95 4.58
N VAL A 124 5.36 27.42 3.64
CA VAL A 124 3.93 27.57 3.88
C VAL A 124 3.27 26.21 3.75
N PHE A 125 2.72 25.73 4.87
CA PHE A 125 1.98 24.48 4.91
C PHE A 125 0.58 24.64 4.32
N TYR A 126 0.17 23.68 3.51
CA TYR A 126 -1.20 23.41 3.12
C TYR A 126 -1.34 21.93 2.84
N SER A 127 -2.49 21.34 3.15
CA SER A 127 -2.75 19.94 2.85
C SER A 127 -3.01 19.74 1.37
N GLY A 128 -2.40 18.72 0.79
CA GLY A 128 -2.57 18.30 -0.60
C GLY A 128 -3.01 16.84 -0.68
N ARG A 129 -2.81 16.22 -1.85
CA ARG A 129 -2.98 14.78 -2.00
C ARG A 129 -1.74 14.07 -1.47
N TRP A 130 -1.97 13.07 -0.64
CA TRP A 130 -0.90 12.28 -0.03
C TRP A 130 -0.44 11.11 -0.91
N TRP A 131 -1.38 10.43 -1.57
CA TRP A 131 -1.14 9.12 -2.20
C TRP A 131 -0.28 9.19 -3.46
N SER A 132 0.66 8.22 -3.58
CA SER A 132 1.30 7.88 -4.85
C SER A 132 0.57 6.78 -5.60
N SER A 133 -0.28 6.00 -4.92
CA SER A 133 -1.17 5.02 -5.53
C SER A 133 -2.29 5.69 -6.34
N PRO A 134 -2.95 4.96 -7.27
CA PRO A 134 -4.09 5.50 -8.01
C PRO A 134 -5.38 5.49 -7.16
N ALA A 135 -5.26 5.91 -5.91
CA ALA A 135 -6.39 6.05 -5.00
C ALA A 135 -7.49 6.94 -5.61
N LEU A 136 -8.74 6.65 -5.28
CA LEU A 136 -9.93 7.34 -5.78
C LEU A 136 -10.14 7.26 -7.31
N SER A 137 -9.38 6.44 -8.03
CA SER A 137 -9.52 6.27 -9.48
C SER A 137 -10.73 5.42 -9.88
N GLY A 138 -11.24 4.60 -8.96
CA GLY A 138 -12.20 3.54 -9.27
C GLY A 138 -11.57 2.30 -9.93
N LEU A 139 -10.25 2.25 -10.10
CA LEU A 139 -9.54 1.05 -10.58
C LEU A 139 -9.74 -0.11 -9.58
N PRO A 140 -9.91 -1.35 -10.07
CA PRO A 140 -10.02 -2.50 -9.19
C PRO A 140 -8.75 -2.70 -8.36
N VAL A 141 -8.94 -2.95 -7.06
CA VAL A 141 -7.89 -3.36 -6.14
C VAL A 141 -8.21 -4.74 -5.60
N THR A 142 -7.22 -5.60 -5.59
CA THR A 142 -7.36 -6.95 -5.03
C THR A 142 -6.25 -7.26 -4.06
N THR A 143 -6.56 -8.16 -3.12
CA THR A 143 -5.58 -8.77 -2.21
C THR A 143 -5.73 -10.29 -2.26
N ARG A 144 -4.71 -10.99 -1.80
CA ARG A 144 -4.74 -12.46 -1.68
C ARG A 144 -5.85 -12.92 -0.73
N ARG A 145 -6.53 -14.00 -1.08
CA ARG A 145 -7.52 -14.64 -0.20
C ARG A 145 -6.81 -15.37 0.95
N MET A 146 -6.74 -14.73 2.10
CA MET A 146 -6.13 -15.24 3.34
C MET A 146 -7.11 -15.26 4.51
N GLY A 147 -8.42 -15.42 4.26
CA GLY A 147 -9.42 -15.30 5.31
C GLY A 147 -9.42 -13.92 5.97
N GLY A 148 -9.71 -13.84 7.26
CA GLY A 148 -9.71 -12.59 8.03
C GLY A 148 -8.35 -11.87 8.06
N ALA A 149 -7.25 -12.62 7.98
CA ALA A 149 -5.91 -12.04 8.02
C ALA A 149 -5.65 -10.98 6.96
N GLY A 150 -6.15 -11.18 5.73
CA GLY A 150 -5.98 -10.19 4.68
C GLY A 150 -6.90 -8.97 4.80
N LEU A 151 -7.92 -9.00 5.68
CA LEU A 151 -8.76 -7.84 5.98
C LEU A 151 -8.09 -6.88 6.95
N ALA A 152 -7.15 -7.38 7.72
CA ALA A 152 -6.42 -6.61 8.72
C ALA A 152 -5.12 -6.00 8.18
N LEU A 153 -4.78 -6.20 6.89
CA LEU A 153 -3.61 -5.64 6.24
C LEU A 153 -3.98 -4.39 5.42
N VAL A 154 -4.54 -3.40 6.08
CA VAL A 154 -4.92 -2.12 5.47
C VAL A 154 -4.14 -1.00 6.14
N GLU A 155 -3.46 -0.19 5.35
CA GLU A 155 -2.67 0.94 5.83
C GLU A 155 -3.59 1.99 6.49
N ASP A 156 -3.17 2.51 7.63
CA ASP A 156 -3.92 3.56 8.36
C ASP A 156 -5.37 3.13 8.68
N ALA A 157 -5.56 1.88 9.06
CA ALA A 157 -6.87 1.35 9.40
C ALA A 157 -7.31 1.69 10.83
N ASP A 158 -6.37 2.04 11.71
CA ASP A 158 -6.65 2.37 13.10
C ASP A 158 -7.66 3.54 13.21
N GLY A 159 -8.70 3.32 14.00
CA GLY A 159 -9.74 4.34 14.25
C GLY A 159 -10.77 4.52 13.14
N ARG A 160 -10.72 3.77 12.01
CA ARG A 160 -11.74 3.86 10.95
C ARG A 160 -13.08 3.25 11.33
N GLY A 161 -13.13 2.39 12.37
CA GLY A 161 -14.37 1.84 12.93
C GLY A 161 -15.15 0.95 11.97
N TRP A 162 -14.48 0.28 11.04
CA TRP A 162 -15.11 -0.66 10.14
C TRP A 162 -15.50 -1.94 10.87
N GLN A 163 -16.78 -2.24 10.91
CA GLN A 163 -17.33 -3.41 11.60
C GLN A 163 -17.70 -4.55 10.64
N LEU A 164 -17.88 -4.24 9.37
CA LEU A 164 -18.29 -5.21 8.35
C LEU A 164 -17.42 -5.05 7.10
N ALA A 165 -17.18 -6.16 6.42
CA ALA A 165 -16.52 -6.19 5.12
C ALA A 165 -17.20 -7.17 4.20
N ARG A 166 -17.25 -6.87 2.90
CA ARG A 166 -17.72 -7.76 1.85
C ARG A 166 -16.59 -8.03 0.85
N CYS A 167 -16.33 -9.29 0.60
CA CYS A 167 -15.26 -9.75 -0.26
C CYS A 167 -15.81 -10.49 -1.46
N TRP A 168 -15.45 -10.10 -2.66
CA TRP A 168 -15.79 -10.81 -3.90
C TRP A 168 -14.57 -11.60 -4.37
N PRO A 169 -14.67 -12.94 -4.43
CA PRO A 169 -13.62 -13.77 -5.01
C PRO A 169 -13.46 -13.44 -6.49
N VAL A 170 -12.23 -13.20 -6.91
CA VAL A 170 -11.89 -12.92 -8.32
C VAL A 170 -10.67 -13.71 -8.74
N THR A 171 -10.53 -13.89 -10.06
CA THR A 171 -9.34 -14.44 -10.70
C THR A 171 -8.91 -13.53 -11.84
N ALA A 172 -7.61 -13.46 -12.06
CA ALA A 172 -7.07 -12.83 -13.24
C ALA A 172 -6.96 -13.82 -14.39
N GLN A 173 -7.05 -13.32 -15.63
CA GLN A 173 -6.81 -14.09 -16.83
C GLN A 173 -5.36 -14.64 -16.83
N ASP A 174 -5.18 -15.86 -17.33
CA ASP A 174 -3.86 -16.46 -17.48
C ASP A 174 -2.97 -15.62 -18.38
N GLY A 175 -1.72 -15.43 -17.96
CA GLY A 175 -0.75 -14.62 -18.70
C GLY A 175 -0.87 -13.12 -18.49
N ALA A 176 -1.69 -12.65 -17.55
CA ALA A 176 -1.69 -11.24 -17.14
C ALA A 176 -0.28 -10.77 -16.75
N ARG A 177 0.14 -9.64 -17.32
CA ARG A 177 1.47 -9.06 -17.11
C ARG A 177 1.43 -8.22 -15.86
N VAL A 178 2.13 -8.63 -14.81
CA VAL A 178 2.15 -7.95 -13.52
C VAL A 178 3.52 -7.34 -13.27
N PHE A 179 3.56 -6.05 -12.94
CA PHE A 179 4.77 -5.42 -12.42
C PHE A 179 4.83 -5.64 -10.91
N GLU A 180 5.84 -6.39 -10.47
CA GLU A 180 6.02 -6.77 -9.06
C GLU A 180 6.92 -5.78 -8.34
N ILE A 181 6.45 -5.23 -7.24
CA ILE A 181 7.23 -4.37 -6.34
C ILE A 181 7.58 -5.18 -5.10
N SER A 182 8.83 -5.70 -5.09
CA SER A 182 9.38 -6.48 -3.99
C SER A 182 10.44 -5.72 -3.19
N GLY A 183 10.65 -4.44 -3.50
CA GLY A 183 11.59 -3.57 -2.82
C GLY A 183 11.65 -2.18 -3.45
N PRO A 184 12.37 -1.25 -2.82
CA PRO A 184 12.42 0.16 -3.23
C PRO A 184 12.97 0.36 -4.65
N GLU A 185 13.89 -0.47 -5.09
CA GLU A 185 14.46 -0.43 -6.45
C GLU A 185 13.42 -0.70 -7.54
N HIS A 186 12.44 -1.59 -7.29
CA HIS A 186 11.37 -1.86 -8.24
C HIS A 186 10.41 -0.68 -8.36
N TRP A 187 10.08 -0.02 -7.22
CA TRP A 187 9.28 1.20 -7.26
C TRP A 187 9.99 2.33 -8.01
N ALA A 188 11.27 2.57 -7.69
CA ALA A 188 12.06 3.59 -8.38
C ALA A 188 12.13 3.35 -9.89
N ALA A 189 12.38 2.10 -10.30
CA ALA A 189 12.41 1.70 -11.72
C ALA A 189 11.06 1.92 -12.43
N LEU A 190 9.93 1.64 -11.75
CA LEU A 190 8.60 1.92 -12.30
C LEU A 190 8.40 3.41 -12.54
N VAL A 191 8.77 4.24 -11.56
CA VAL A 191 8.64 5.71 -11.66
C VAL A 191 9.58 6.27 -12.72
N GLU A 192 10.81 5.80 -12.81
CA GLU A 192 11.77 6.24 -13.84
C GLU A 192 11.28 5.90 -15.26
N ARG A 193 10.64 4.75 -15.43
CA ARG A 193 10.12 4.32 -16.74
C ARG A 193 8.85 5.05 -17.15
N TYR A 194 7.99 5.41 -16.19
CA TYR A 194 6.68 6.03 -16.44
C TYR A 194 6.47 7.27 -15.56
N PRO A 195 7.32 8.30 -15.66
CA PRO A 195 7.28 9.41 -14.73
C PRO A 195 6.07 10.33 -14.94
N LEU A 196 5.40 10.67 -13.85
CA LEU A 196 4.39 11.72 -13.77
C LEU A 196 4.79 12.71 -12.66
N GLU A 197 5.02 13.97 -13.03
CA GLU A 197 5.40 14.99 -12.05
C GLU A 197 4.22 15.42 -11.18
N VAL A 198 4.45 15.43 -9.87
CA VAL A 198 3.47 15.79 -8.83
C VAL A 198 4.07 16.73 -7.78
N THR A 199 5.07 17.49 -8.17
CA THR A 199 5.86 18.36 -7.28
C THR A 199 4.99 19.34 -6.51
N ARG A 200 4.01 19.97 -7.16
CA ARG A 200 3.18 21.00 -6.54
C ARG A 200 2.07 20.41 -5.67
N SER A 201 1.49 19.31 -6.13
CA SER A 201 0.36 18.68 -5.47
C SER A 201 0.76 17.79 -4.29
N ARG A 202 2.00 17.25 -4.26
CA ARG A 202 2.47 16.35 -3.18
C ARG A 202 3.49 17.00 -2.26
N ARG A 203 4.27 17.95 -2.76
CA ARG A 203 5.35 18.57 -1.99
C ARG A 203 4.95 19.11 -0.62
N PRO A 204 3.75 19.72 -0.43
CA PRO A 204 3.41 20.24 0.89
C PRO A 204 3.48 19.18 1.99
N ASP A 205 2.79 18.06 1.77
CA ASP A 205 2.74 16.96 2.74
C ASP A 205 4.05 16.15 2.73
N TRP A 206 4.54 15.77 1.54
CA TRP A 206 5.74 14.93 1.45
C TRP A 206 7.02 15.62 1.91
N ARG A 207 7.13 16.96 1.73
CA ARG A 207 8.23 17.72 2.30
C ARG A 207 8.22 17.69 3.82
N GLN A 208 7.05 17.81 4.42
CA GLN A 208 6.95 17.76 5.88
C GLN A 208 7.38 16.40 6.43
N ALA A 209 6.90 15.31 5.80
CA ALA A 209 7.24 13.95 6.22
C ALA A 209 8.72 13.59 5.95
N THR A 210 9.37 14.20 4.95
CA THR A 210 10.66 13.73 4.43
C THR A 210 11.79 14.77 4.46
N GLY A 211 11.46 16.05 4.62
CA GLY A 211 12.40 17.17 4.50
C GLY A 211 12.80 17.53 3.06
N TRP A 212 12.42 16.76 2.03
CA TRP A 212 12.81 17.01 0.65
C TRP A 212 11.90 18.04 -0.02
N ALA A 213 12.45 19.17 -0.46
CA ALA A 213 11.75 20.29 -1.10
C ALA A 213 11.85 20.31 -2.64
N GLY A 214 12.57 19.36 -3.24
CA GLY A 214 12.80 19.28 -4.69
C GLY A 214 11.61 18.71 -5.46
N ARG A 215 11.90 18.16 -6.66
CA ARG A 215 10.89 17.58 -7.54
C ARG A 215 10.42 16.22 -7.07
N TRP A 216 9.11 15.96 -7.26
CA TRP A 216 8.47 14.71 -6.91
C TRP A 216 7.83 14.05 -8.13
N MET A 217 8.03 12.74 -8.26
CA MET A 217 7.49 11.90 -9.33
C MET A 217 6.71 10.73 -8.75
N ILE A 218 5.67 10.31 -9.47
CA ILE A 218 4.93 9.05 -9.25
C ILE A 218 4.76 8.34 -10.60
N PRO A 219 4.31 7.06 -10.63
CA PRO A 219 4.02 6.40 -11.89
C PRO A 219 2.82 7.06 -12.63
N ASP A 220 2.92 7.25 -13.94
CA ASP A 220 1.77 7.51 -14.81
C ASP A 220 1.07 6.17 -15.10
N TYR A 221 0.06 5.83 -14.30
CA TYR A 221 -0.63 4.53 -14.41
C TYR A 221 -1.31 4.33 -15.76
N ALA A 222 -1.72 5.39 -16.46
CA ALA A 222 -2.23 5.28 -17.82
C ALA A 222 -1.13 4.93 -18.83
N ALA A 223 0.12 5.31 -18.58
CA ALA A 223 1.27 4.90 -19.38
C ALA A 223 1.72 3.47 -19.00
N VAL A 224 1.71 3.13 -17.72
CA VAL A 224 2.01 1.78 -17.23
C VAL A 224 1.08 0.75 -17.87
N ALA A 225 -0.21 1.06 -18.03
CA ALA A 225 -1.22 0.20 -18.62
C ALA A 225 -0.92 -0.23 -20.07
N ALA A 226 -0.03 0.44 -20.78
CA ALA A 226 0.40 0.02 -22.14
C ALA A 226 1.27 -1.25 -22.10
N ASP A 227 2.05 -1.43 -21.04
CA ASP A 227 3.00 -2.53 -20.93
C ASP A 227 2.57 -3.59 -19.88
N TRP A 228 1.77 -3.20 -18.88
CA TRP A 228 1.42 -4.01 -17.71
C TRP A 228 -0.09 -4.01 -17.45
N ASP A 229 -0.61 -5.16 -17.08
CA ASP A 229 -2.03 -5.34 -16.76
C ASP A 229 -2.32 -5.03 -15.31
N ALA A 230 -1.31 -5.12 -14.44
CA ALA A 230 -1.41 -4.81 -13.01
C ALA A 230 -0.07 -4.41 -12.40
N ILE A 231 -0.15 -3.81 -11.21
CA ILE A 231 0.99 -3.55 -10.31
C ILE A 231 0.66 -4.21 -8.98
N HIS A 232 1.54 -5.06 -8.49
CA HIS A 232 1.43 -5.74 -7.21
C HIS A 232 2.57 -5.31 -6.28
N VAL A 233 2.25 -5.03 -5.03
CA VAL A 233 3.23 -4.78 -3.97
C VAL A 233 3.23 -5.98 -3.03
N THR A 234 4.33 -6.71 -2.95
CA THR A 234 4.46 -7.81 -1.99
C THR A 234 4.48 -7.26 -0.56
N VAL A 235 4.18 -8.08 0.46
CA VAL A 235 4.31 -7.64 1.86
C VAL A 235 5.73 -7.16 2.16
N ALA A 236 6.75 -7.90 1.72
CA ALA A 236 8.16 -7.50 1.89
C ALA A 236 8.47 -6.20 1.14
N GLY A 237 7.91 -6.04 -0.06
CA GLY A 237 8.00 -4.80 -0.85
C GLY A 237 7.40 -3.62 -0.11
N TYR A 238 6.21 -3.77 0.48
CA TYR A 238 5.58 -2.73 1.30
C TYR A 238 6.46 -2.35 2.49
N LEU A 239 6.87 -3.32 3.31
CA LEU A 239 7.65 -3.09 4.54
C LEU A 239 9.00 -2.41 4.30
N THR A 240 9.55 -2.53 3.09
CA THR A 240 10.85 -1.94 2.74
C THR A 240 10.76 -0.67 1.91
N THR A 241 9.56 -0.33 1.39
CA THR A 241 9.40 0.74 0.41
C THR A 241 8.45 1.86 0.86
N ALA A 242 7.38 1.52 1.63
CA ALA A 242 6.41 2.51 2.08
C ALA A 242 7.07 3.60 2.94
N GLY A 243 6.79 4.87 2.61
CA GLY A 243 7.37 6.02 3.28
C GLY A 243 8.85 6.29 3.01
N VAL A 244 9.55 5.43 2.25
CA VAL A 244 10.97 5.62 1.93
C VAL A 244 11.13 6.57 0.75
N VAL A 245 11.96 7.61 0.93
CA VAL A 245 12.33 8.54 -0.14
C VAL A 245 13.40 7.93 -1.03
N MET A 246 13.11 7.80 -2.32
CA MET A 246 14.00 7.19 -3.31
C MET A 246 14.33 8.16 -4.44
N PRO A 247 15.51 8.04 -5.08
CA PRO A 247 15.78 8.74 -6.34
C PRO A 247 14.77 8.34 -7.43
N ALA A 248 14.37 9.31 -8.26
CA ALA A 248 13.58 9.11 -9.46
C ALA A 248 14.21 9.93 -10.60
N GLY A 249 15.30 9.43 -11.15
CA GLY A 249 16.16 10.18 -12.05
C GLY A 249 17.16 11.08 -11.32
N ALA A 250 17.75 12.04 -12.04
CA ALA A 250 18.89 12.82 -11.54
C ALA A 250 18.51 13.85 -10.46
N ASP A 251 17.34 14.48 -10.57
CA ASP A 251 16.96 15.68 -9.80
C ASP A 251 15.59 15.56 -9.10
N ALA A 252 14.97 14.38 -9.18
CA ALA A 252 13.67 14.13 -8.57
C ALA A 252 13.75 13.01 -7.53
N ARG A 253 12.70 12.94 -6.70
CA ARG A 253 12.47 11.87 -5.72
C ARG A 253 11.08 11.28 -5.90
N THR A 254 10.90 10.11 -5.35
CA THR A 254 9.62 9.42 -5.26
C THR A 254 9.46 8.77 -3.90
N MET A 255 8.23 8.43 -3.54
CA MET A 255 7.88 7.70 -2.34
C MET A 255 6.66 6.82 -2.60
N LEU A 256 6.66 5.58 -2.13
CA LEU A 256 5.46 4.75 -2.10
C LEU A 256 4.58 5.21 -0.93
N ALA A 257 3.38 5.67 -1.21
CA ALA A 257 2.44 6.21 -0.22
C ALA A 257 1.00 5.81 -0.53
N GLY A 258 0.27 5.29 0.46
CA GLY A 258 -1.12 4.87 0.33
C GLY A 258 -1.27 3.60 -0.49
N TRP A 259 -0.53 2.57 -0.16
CA TRP A 259 -0.59 1.24 -0.78
C TRP A 259 -0.63 0.17 0.30
N ASP A 260 -1.58 -0.73 0.24
CA ASP A 260 -1.65 -1.83 1.19
C ASP A 260 -0.65 -2.96 0.84
N PRO A 261 -0.10 -3.68 1.82
CA PRO A 261 0.72 -4.85 1.55
C PRO A 261 -0.09 -5.96 0.87
N ASP A 262 0.55 -6.69 -0.06
CA ASP A 262 -0.06 -7.74 -0.90
C ASP A 262 -1.25 -7.22 -1.76
N ALA A 263 -1.32 -5.90 -1.99
CA ALA A 263 -2.36 -5.28 -2.81
C ALA A 263 -1.92 -5.17 -4.28
N THR A 264 -2.89 -5.37 -5.16
CA THR A 264 -2.74 -5.30 -6.62
C THR A 264 -3.71 -4.31 -7.21
N TRP A 265 -3.20 -3.29 -7.89
CA TRP A 265 -3.99 -2.38 -8.71
C TRP A 265 -4.04 -2.88 -10.14
N TRP A 266 -5.25 -3.06 -10.68
CA TRP A 266 -5.47 -3.58 -12.02
C TRP A 266 -5.70 -2.47 -13.01
N LEU A 267 -4.92 -2.48 -14.09
CA LEU A 267 -4.88 -1.44 -15.14
C LEU A 267 -5.55 -1.91 -16.44
N SER A 268 -5.88 -3.21 -16.55
CA SER A 268 -6.56 -3.83 -17.69
C SER A 268 -7.76 -4.65 -17.22
N ASP A 269 -8.71 -4.86 -18.12
CA ASP A 269 -9.96 -5.59 -17.88
C ASP A 269 -9.74 -7.12 -17.94
N VAL A 270 -8.88 -7.63 -17.05
CA VAL A 270 -8.46 -9.06 -17.02
C VAL A 270 -9.01 -9.84 -15.82
N LEU A 271 -9.83 -9.20 -14.98
CA LEU A 271 -10.44 -9.83 -13.81
C LEU A 271 -11.81 -10.41 -14.12
N SER A 272 -12.12 -11.51 -13.43
CA SER A 272 -13.45 -12.13 -13.44
C SER A 272 -13.86 -12.57 -12.04
N PHE A 273 -15.13 -12.43 -11.68
CA PHE A 273 -15.68 -13.00 -10.44
C PHE A 273 -15.72 -14.52 -10.53
N THR A 274 -15.36 -15.19 -9.43
CA THR A 274 -15.33 -16.67 -9.37
C THR A 274 -16.36 -17.28 -8.44
N GLY A 275 -17.14 -16.46 -7.73
CA GLY A 275 -18.16 -16.92 -6.80
C GLY A 275 -18.98 -15.79 -6.19
N PRO A 276 -19.92 -16.13 -5.32
CA PRO A 276 -20.69 -15.14 -4.58
C PRO A 276 -19.77 -14.37 -3.61
N PRO A 277 -20.21 -13.18 -3.15
CA PRO A 277 -19.49 -12.45 -2.12
C PRO A 277 -19.49 -13.21 -0.80
N GLU A 278 -18.46 -12.97 -0.01
CA GLU A 278 -18.26 -13.46 1.34
C GLU A 278 -18.39 -12.27 2.30
N ASP A 279 -19.28 -12.37 3.28
CA ASP A 279 -19.46 -11.32 4.28
C ASP A 279 -18.63 -11.64 5.54
N TRP A 280 -18.06 -10.58 6.10
CA TRP A 280 -17.17 -10.64 7.26
C TRP A 280 -17.57 -9.59 8.28
N ARG A 281 -17.44 -9.95 9.57
CA ARG A 281 -17.67 -9.06 10.70
C ARG A 281 -16.42 -8.96 11.55
N GLU A 282 -16.12 -7.74 12.01
CA GLU A 282 -15.11 -7.52 13.02
C GLU A 282 -15.53 -8.19 14.34
N GLU A 283 -14.59 -8.90 14.96
CA GLU A 283 -14.81 -9.61 16.23
C GLU A 283 -13.51 -9.61 17.02
N GLU A 284 -13.47 -8.93 18.17
CA GLU A 284 -12.25 -8.71 18.96
C GLU A 284 -11.51 -10.00 19.31
N ASP A 285 -12.26 -11.07 19.65
CA ASP A 285 -11.68 -12.36 20.02
C ASP A 285 -11.38 -13.28 18.83
N ALA A 286 -11.67 -12.83 17.60
CA ALA A 286 -11.43 -13.63 16.41
C ALA A 286 -9.94 -13.62 16.01
N PRO A 287 -9.43 -14.72 15.42
CA PRO A 287 -8.14 -14.70 14.78
C PRO A 287 -8.08 -13.56 13.73
N PHE A 288 -7.15 -12.63 13.90
CA PHE A 288 -6.99 -11.46 13.03
C PHE A 288 -8.15 -10.44 13.04
N GLY A 289 -8.98 -10.46 14.09
CA GLY A 289 -10.05 -9.48 14.28
C GLY A 289 -11.26 -9.63 13.35
N TRP A 290 -11.37 -10.69 12.52
CA TRP A 290 -12.44 -10.88 11.54
C TRP A 290 -12.95 -12.32 11.48
N ILE A 291 -14.28 -12.48 11.46
CA ILE A 291 -14.98 -13.76 11.23
C ILE A 291 -15.86 -13.70 9.98
N GLN A 292 -15.94 -14.79 9.26
CA GLN A 292 -16.89 -14.94 8.15
C GLN A 292 -18.29 -15.21 8.69
N ILE A 293 -19.31 -14.54 8.15
CA ILE A 293 -20.72 -14.66 8.56
C ILE A 293 -21.62 -15.10 7.42
#